data_e86d8e258447db073ed59dfcb02da004
#
_entry.id   e86d8e258447db073ed59dfcb02da004
#
_cell.length_a   1.000
_cell.length_b   1.000
_cell.length_c   1.000
_cell.angle_alpha   90.00
_cell.angle_beta   90.00
_cell.angle_gamma   90.00
#
_symmetry.space_group_name_H-M   'P 1'
#
loop_
_entity.id
_entity.type
_entity.pdbx_description
1 polymer ?
#
loop_
_entity_poly.entity_id
_entity_poly.type
_entity_poly.pdbx_seq_one_letter_code
_entity_poly.pdbx_strand_id
1 'polypeptide(L)'
;GYVRGISDILLERIRDMEPHSRPIHCTDLKRETVYVKDSDIWAKEDEKKTHIRKAVRIIANKNKAQVHPWIAQNPQYDILDTPECDKFFEYSKASLGGYGKEEDERFEKKIINNILKETVIDKNMIE
;
A
#
# COMPACT_ATOMS: atom_id res chain seq x y z
N GLY A 1 -2.03 1.79 -18.20
CA GLY A 1 -1.34 2.96 -17.64
C GLY A 1 -0.59 2.64 -16.37
N TYR A 2 0.11 3.61 -15.86
CA TYR A 2 0.96 3.45 -14.67
C TYR A 2 0.16 2.97 -13.43
N VAL A 3 -0.96 3.61 -13.16
CA VAL A 3 -1.84 3.24 -12.04
C VAL A 3 -2.36 1.82 -12.20
N ARG A 4 -2.77 1.48 -13.41
CA ARG A 4 -3.27 0.14 -13.69
C ARG A 4 -2.20 -0.93 -13.46
N GLY A 5 -0.97 -0.65 -13.87
CA GLY A 5 0.15 -1.56 -13.65
C GLY A 5 0.41 -1.83 -12.17
N ILE A 6 0.41 -0.77 -11.34
CA ILE A 6 0.59 -0.91 -9.89
C ILE A 6 -0.56 -1.67 -9.27
N SER A 7 -1.79 -1.34 -9.62
CA SER A 7 -2.98 -2.01 -9.12
C SER A 7 -2.96 -3.49 -9.47
N ASP A 8 -2.63 -3.82 -10.72
CA ASP A 8 -2.58 -5.22 -11.18
C ASP A 8 -1.51 -6.03 -10.43
N ILE A 9 -0.35 -5.45 -10.19
CA ILE A 9 0.73 -6.12 -9.43
C ILE A 9 0.27 -6.42 -8.01
N LEU A 10 -0.32 -5.44 -7.33
CA LEU A 10 -0.80 -5.59 -5.96
C LEU A 10 -1.92 -6.62 -5.88
N LEU A 11 -2.91 -6.51 -6.75
CA LEU A 11 -4.07 -7.39 -6.73
C LEU A 11 -3.68 -8.83 -7.06
N GLU A 12 -2.77 -9.03 -8.00
CA GLU A 12 -2.29 -10.36 -8.35
C GLU A 12 -1.62 -11.04 -7.16
N ARG A 13 -0.76 -10.31 -6.44
CA ARG A 13 -0.10 -10.84 -5.25
C ARG A 13 -1.10 -11.19 -4.15
N ILE A 14 -2.10 -10.35 -3.94
CA ILE A 14 -3.14 -10.58 -2.94
C ILE A 14 -3.98 -11.79 -3.32
N ARG A 15 -4.38 -11.91 -4.59
CA ARG A 15 -5.20 -13.03 -5.06
C ARG A 15 -4.50 -14.37 -4.96
N ASP A 16 -3.18 -14.39 -5.11
CA ASP A 16 -2.39 -15.62 -5.00
C ASP A 16 -2.32 -16.15 -3.56
N MET A 17 -2.67 -15.32 -2.58
CA MET A 17 -2.69 -15.71 -1.17
C MET A 17 -4.06 -16.18 -0.75
N GLU A 18 -4.12 -17.16 0.16
CA GLU A 18 -5.37 -17.46 0.85
C GLU A 18 -5.87 -16.23 1.62
N PRO A 19 -7.20 -16.01 1.69
CA PRO A 19 -7.74 -14.82 2.36
C PRO A 19 -7.19 -14.58 3.75
N HIS A 20 -7.07 -15.61 4.58
CA HIS A 20 -6.54 -15.48 5.94
C HIS A 20 -5.06 -15.15 6.01
N SER A 21 -4.32 -15.51 4.97
CA SER A 21 -2.87 -15.30 4.92
C SER A 21 -2.50 -13.93 4.37
N ARG A 22 -3.49 -13.18 3.88
CA ARG A 22 -3.25 -11.84 3.34
C ARG A 22 -2.87 -10.87 4.45
N PRO A 23 -1.92 -9.96 4.22
CA PRO A 23 -1.51 -8.99 5.24
C PRO A 23 -2.48 -7.83 5.42
N ILE A 24 -3.55 -7.78 4.65
CA ILE A 24 -4.57 -6.73 4.71
C ILE A 24 -5.94 -7.42 4.77
N HIS A 25 -6.76 -6.99 5.74
CA HIS A 25 -8.13 -7.47 5.86
C HIS A 25 -9.09 -6.30 5.99
N CYS A 26 -10.02 -6.18 5.06
CA CYS A 26 -11.12 -5.21 5.13
C CYS A 26 -12.33 -5.89 5.73
N THR A 27 -12.72 -5.47 6.94
CA THR A 27 -13.84 -6.09 7.67
C THR A 27 -15.17 -5.38 7.44
N ASP A 28 -15.12 -4.16 6.97
CA ASP A 28 -16.31 -3.36 6.65
C ASP A 28 -15.96 -2.42 5.51
N LEU A 29 -16.35 -2.79 4.30
CA LEU A 29 -16.03 -2.02 3.11
C LEU A 29 -16.72 -0.66 3.10
N LYS A 30 -17.96 -0.61 3.57
CA LYS A 30 -18.72 0.64 3.59
C LYS A 30 -18.10 1.68 4.51
N ARG A 31 -17.62 1.24 5.69
CA ARG A 31 -16.96 2.10 6.67
C ARG A 31 -15.46 2.19 6.45
N GLU A 32 -14.94 1.41 5.51
CA GLU A 32 -13.52 1.31 5.22
C GLU A 32 -12.69 0.93 6.46
N THR A 33 -13.20 -0.05 7.22
CA THR A 33 -12.49 -0.60 8.37
C THR A 33 -11.49 -1.62 7.89
N VAL A 34 -10.21 -1.35 8.10
CA VAL A 34 -9.13 -2.15 7.55
C VAL A 34 -8.12 -2.47 8.64
N TYR A 35 -7.62 -3.70 8.61
CA TYR A 35 -6.53 -4.14 9.47
C TYR A 35 -5.34 -4.52 8.60
N VAL A 36 -4.14 -4.15 9.05
CA VAL A 36 -2.90 -4.45 8.35
C VAL A 36 -1.98 -5.21 9.29
N LYS A 37 -1.36 -6.26 8.76
CA LYS A 37 -0.37 -7.03 9.49
C LYS A 37 1.03 -6.54 9.15
N ASP A 38 1.74 -6.08 10.15
CA ASP A 38 3.10 -5.61 10.03
C ASP A 38 3.93 -6.27 11.12
N SER A 39 5.04 -6.90 10.74
CA SER A 39 5.91 -7.62 11.70
C SER A 39 5.13 -8.61 12.59
N ASP A 40 4.20 -9.35 11.99
CA ASP A 40 3.33 -10.33 12.64
C ASP A 40 2.33 -9.76 13.65
N ILE A 41 2.16 -8.44 13.67
CA ILE A 41 1.20 -7.77 14.55
C ILE A 41 0.10 -7.14 13.68
N TRP A 42 -1.15 -7.44 14.02
CA TRP A 42 -2.31 -6.82 13.37
C TRP A 42 -2.61 -5.48 14.02
N ALA A 43 -2.78 -4.45 13.21
CA ALA A 43 -3.16 -3.12 13.66
C ALA A 43 -4.28 -2.59 12.78
N LYS A 44 -5.24 -1.91 13.41
CA LYS A 44 -6.29 -1.21 12.68
C LYS A 44 -5.68 -0.01 11.96
N GLU A 45 -5.98 0.12 10.67
CA GLU A 45 -5.53 1.27 9.88
C GLU A 45 -6.17 2.56 10.37
N ASP A 46 -5.42 3.64 10.20
CA ASP A 46 -5.96 4.98 10.45
C ASP A 46 -6.87 5.43 9.30
N GLU A 47 -7.53 6.57 9.46
CA GLU A 47 -8.43 7.10 8.43
C GLU A 47 -7.69 7.40 7.11
N LYS A 48 -6.42 7.77 7.21
CA LYS A 48 -5.59 8.08 6.05
C LYS A 48 -5.02 6.82 5.38
N LYS A 49 -5.17 5.68 6.01
CA LYS A 49 -4.65 4.39 5.52
C LYS A 49 -3.15 4.45 5.26
N THR A 50 -2.43 4.96 6.24
CA THR A 50 -1.00 5.27 6.13
C THR A 50 -0.15 4.06 5.75
N HIS A 51 -0.38 2.90 6.37
CA HIS A 51 0.39 1.69 6.07
C HIS A 51 0.17 1.23 4.63
N ILE A 52 -1.08 1.22 4.19
CA ILE A 52 -1.41 0.82 2.80
C ILE A 52 -0.80 1.81 1.81
N ARG A 53 -0.85 3.10 2.11
CA ARG A 53 -0.26 4.12 1.24
C ARG A 53 1.25 3.95 1.13
N LYS A 54 1.92 3.65 2.24
CA LYS A 54 3.35 3.35 2.23
C LYS A 54 3.65 2.15 1.32
N ALA A 55 2.89 1.08 1.47
CA ALA A 55 3.07 -0.12 0.66
C ALA A 55 2.86 0.16 -0.84
N VAL A 56 1.84 0.92 -1.19
CA VAL A 56 1.58 1.32 -2.58
C VAL A 56 2.77 2.08 -3.15
N ARG A 57 3.33 3.01 -2.40
CA ARG A 57 4.47 3.82 -2.86
C ARG A 57 5.75 3.02 -2.98
N ILE A 58 5.97 2.08 -2.08
CA ILE A 58 7.11 1.15 -2.16
C ILE A 58 7.05 0.36 -3.48
N ILE A 59 5.89 -0.20 -3.78
CA ILE A 59 5.71 -0.99 -5.00
C ILE A 59 5.82 -0.10 -6.25
N ALA A 60 5.24 1.09 -6.21
CA ALA A 60 5.36 2.04 -7.31
C ALA A 60 6.83 2.38 -7.59
N ASN A 61 7.62 2.57 -6.53
CA ASN A 61 9.03 2.85 -6.68
C ASN A 61 9.81 1.66 -7.25
N LYS A 62 9.52 0.46 -6.76
CA LYS A 62 10.18 -0.76 -7.25
C LYS A 62 9.90 -1.04 -8.71
N ASN A 63 8.83 -0.49 -9.24
CA ASN A 63 8.45 -0.64 -10.64
C ASN A 63 9.12 0.39 -11.57
N LYS A 64 9.96 1.28 -11.02
CA LYS A 64 10.70 2.26 -11.82
C LYS A 64 11.96 1.65 -12.41
N ALA A 65 12.31 2.09 -13.62
CA ALA A 65 13.50 1.59 -14.32
C ALA A 65 14.80 2.05 -13.68
N GLN A 66 14.78 3.17 -12.96
CA GLN A 66 15.97 3.73 -12.32
C GLN A 66 15.76 3.90 -10.83
N VAL A 67 16.78 3.51 -10.06
CA VAL A 67 16.76 3.64 -8.60
C VAL A 67 17.36 4.98 -8.20
N HIS A 68 16.64 5.77 -7.43
CA HIS A 68 17.14 7.03 -6.89
C HIS A 68 18.34 6.75 -5.96
N PRO A 69 19.42 7.57 -6.01
CA PRO A 69 20.60 7.35 -5.17
C PRO A 69 20.31 7.26 -3.68
N TRP A 70 19.35 8.05 -3.18
CA TRP A 70 18.95 7.99 -1.77
C TRP A 70 18.43 6.59 -1.39
N ILE A 71 17.64 5.95 -2.27
CA ILE A 71 17.11 4.62 -2.04
C ILE A 71 18.23 3.58 -1.99
N ALA A 72 19.20 3.70 -2.89
CA ALA A 72 20.36 2.82 -2.89
C ALA A 72 21.16 2.91 -1.59
N GLN A 73 21.20 4.10 -0.98
CA GLN A 73 21.90 4.35 0.28
C GLN A 73 21.07 4.01 1.51
N ASN A 74 19.77 3.81 1.35
CA ASN A 74 18.83 3.54 2.45
C ASN A 74 18.01 2.29 2.16
N PRO A 75 18.63 1.10 2.17
CA PRO A 75 17.95 -0.13 1.76
C PRO A 75 16.76 -0.52 2.64
N GLN A 76 16.65 0.05 3.84
CA GLN A 76 15.54 -0.22 4.76
C GLN A 76 14.30 0.64 4.47
N TYR A 77 14.33 1.43 3.41
CA TYR A 77 13.20 2.30 3.04
C TYR A 77 11.88 1.53 2.86
N ASP A 78 11.94 0.25 2.53
CA ASP A 78 10.77 -0.59 2.28
C ASP A 78 10.31 -1.41 3.50
N ILE A 79 10.87 -1.13 4.66
CA ILE A 79 10.43 -1.74 5.91
C ILE A 79 9.54 -0.73 6.64
N LEU A 80 8.26 -1.05 6.79
CA LEU A 80 7.21 -0.10 7.17
C LEU A 80 7.46 0.70 8.45
N ASP A 81 8.01 0.09 9.48
CA ASP A 81 8.19 0.73 10.78
C ASP A 81 9.61 1.28 11.00
N THR A 82 10.25 1.75 9.93
CA THR A 82 11.59 2.33 10.03
C THR A 82 11.56 3.82 9.77
N PRO A 83 12.51 4.59 10.36
CA PRO A 83 12.66 6.00 10.02
C PRO A 83 12.94 6.23 8.53
N GLU A 84 13.64 5.29 7.91
CA GLU A 84 13.94 5.34 6.47
C GLU A 84 12.66 5.26 5.63
N CYS A 85 11.72 4.39 6.02
CA CYS A 85 10.44 4.30 5.33
C CYS A 85 9.61 5.57 5.51
N ASP A 86 9.61 6.16 6.69
CA ASP A 86 8.92 7.43 6.94
C ASP A 86 9.47 8.54 6.05
N LYS A 87 10.79 8.63 5.94
CA LYS A 87 11.45 9.59 5.04
C LYS A 87 11.10 9.31 3.59
N PHE A 88 11.13 8.07 3.18
CA PHE A 88 10.75 7.67 1.83
C PHE A 88 9.29 8.08 1.53
N PHE A 89 8.40 7.88 2.48
CA PHE A 89 6.99 8.23 2.29
C PHE A 89 6.80 9.73 2.07
N GLU A 90 7.45 10.57 2.87
CA GLU A 90 7.43 12.01 2.66
C GLU A 90 8.03 12.40 1.31
N TYR A 91 9.17 11.82 0.98
CA TYR A 91 9.88 12.09 -0.26
C TYR A 91 9.07 11.69 -1.49
N SER A 92 8.32 10.60 -1.42
CA SER A 92 7.59 10.04 -2.55
C SER A 92 6.21 10.66 -2.77
N LYS A 93 5.72 11.52 -1.86
CA LYS A 93 4.38 12.10 -1.98
C LYS A 93 4.12 12.82 -3.29
N ALA A 94 5.14 13.44 -3.86
CA ALA A 94 5.02 14.24 -5.07
C ALA A 94 5.34 13.44 -6.34
N SER A 95 5.68 12.17 -6.24
CA SER A 95 6.21 11.40 -7.37
C SER A 95 5.35 10.23 -7.84
N LEU A 96 4.22 9.98 -7.22
CA LEU A 96 3.30 8.92 -7.65
C LEU A 96 2.58 9.36 -8.92
N GLY A 97 2.88 8.71 -10.05
CA GLY A 97 2.28 9.04 -11.33
C GLY A 97 2.86 10.25 -12.05
N GLY A 98 3.26 11.29 -11.33
CA GLY A 98 3.91 12.47 -11.91
C GLY A 98 3.00 13.41 -12.70
N TYR A 99 1.68 13.31 -12.54
CA TYR A 99 0.73 14.11 -13.30
C TYR A 99 0.15 15.30 -12.52
N GLY A 100 0.67 15.55 -11.32
CA GLY A 100 0.20 16.60 -10.44
C GLY A 100 -0.44 16.04 -9.18
N LYS A 101 -0.49 16.88 -8.14
CA LYS A 101 -0.89 16.45 -6.80
C LYS A 101 -2.31 15.87 -6.76
N GLU A 102 -3.28 16.57 -7.35
CA GLU A 102 -4.68 16.14 -7.32
C GLU A 102 -4.89 14.82 -8.07
N GLU A 103 -4.25 14.68 -9.22
CA GLU A 103 -4.37 13.50 -10.03
C GLU A 103 -3.69 12.30 -9.37
N ASP A 104 -2.53 12.52 -8.80
CA ASP A 104 -1.80 11.48 -8.08
C ASP A 104 -2.58 11.01 -6.85
N GLU A 105 -3.24 11.90 -6.14
CA GLU A 105 -4.11 11.54 -5.01
C GLU A 105 -5.30 10.70 -5.46
N ARG A 106 -5.91 11.04 -6.60
CA ARG A 106 -7.00 10.24 -7.16
C ARG A 106 -6.53 8.84 -7.58
N PHE A 107 -5.36 8.74 -8.16
CA PHE A 107 -4.79 7.46 -8.54
C PHE A 107 -4.52 6.59 -7.32
N GLU A 108 -3.91 7.17 -6.29
CA GLU A 108 -3.64 6.45 -5.04
C GLU A 108 -4.94 5.97 -4.40
N LYS A 109 -5.96 6.83 -4.34
CA LYS A 109 -7.26 6.49 -3.80
C LYS A 109 -7.91 5.33 -4.57
N LYS A 110 -7.80 5.34 -5.89
CA LYS A 110 -8.34 4.27 -6.73
C LYS A 110 -7.63 2.94 -6.46
N ILE A 111 -6.32 2.95 -6.34
CA ILE A 111 -5.53 1.77 -6.02
C ILE A 111 -5.96 1.23 -4.65
N ILE A 112 -6.07 2.09 -3.65
CA ILE A 112 -6.50 1.70 -2.30
C ILE A 112 -7.89 1.10 -2.32
N ASN A 113 -8.85 1.72 -3.01
CA ASN A 113 -10.20 1.19 -3.11
C ASN A 113 -10.23 -0.21 -3.71
N ASN A 114 -9.41 -0.47 -4.72
CA ASN A 114 -9.30 -1.79 -5.32
C ASN A 114 -8.73 -2.81 -4.34
N ILE A 115 -7.74 -2.41 -3.54
CA ILE A 115 -7.16 -3.26 -2.49
C ILE A 115 -8.21 -3.59 -1.44
N LEU A 116 -8.98 -2.61 -0.98
CA LEU A 116 -10.01 -2.84 0.02
C LEU A 116 -11.06 -3.82 -0.48
N LYS A 117 -11.54 -3.66 -1.71
CA LYS A 117 -12.53 -4.57 -2.30
C LYS A 117 -12.01 -6.00 -2.39
N GLU A 118 -10.75 -6.16 -2.76
CA GLU A 118 -10.15 -7.49 -2.90
C GLU A 118 -9.89 -8.17 -1.56
N THR A 119 -9.72 -7.40 -0.49
CA THR A 119 -9.35 -7.93 0.82
C THR A 119 -10.50 -8.04 1.81
N VAL A 120 -11.74 -7.84 1.35
CA VAL A 120 -12.92 -7.99 2.21
C VAL A 120 -13.01 -9.42 2.74
N ILE A 121 -13.14 -9.54 4.05
CA ILE A 121 -13.38 -10.82 4.71
C ILE A 121 -14.44 -10.63 5.78
N ASP A 122 -15.09 -11.75 6.16
CA ASP A 122 -15.98 -11.75 7.30
C ASP A 122 -15.14 -11.55 8.57
N LYS A 123 -15.51 -10.56 9.38
CA LYS A 123 -14.78 -10.25 10.62
C LYS A 123 -14.77 -11.41 11.62
N ASN A 124 -15.73 -12.33 11.50
CA ASN A 124 -15.76 -13.54 12.33
C ASN A 124 -14.66 -14.53 11.94
N MET A 125 -14.02 -14.34 10.81
CA MET A 125 -12.91 -15.18 10.34
C MET A 125 -11.54 -14.63 10.77
N ILE A 126 -11.50 -13.48 11.43
CA ILE A 126 -10.27 -12.89 11.97
C ILE A 126 -10.12 -13.37 13.41
N GLU A 127 -9.05 -14.05 13.66
CA GLU A 127 -8.67 -14.45 15.02
C GLU A 127 -7.44 -13.72 15.48
#